data_5bb26ef955302f8b18074194cffc7a2a
#
_entry.id   5bb26ef955302f8b18074194cffc7a2a
#
_cell.length_a   1.000
_cell.length_b   1.000
_cell.length_c   1.000
_cell.angle_alpha   90.00
_cell.angle_beta   90.00
_cell.angle_gamma   90.00
#
_symmetry.space_group_name_H-M   'P 1'
#
loop_
_entity.id
_entity.type
_entity.pdbx_description
1 polymer ?
#
loop_
_entity_poly.entity_id
_entity_poly.type
_entity_poly.pdbx_seq_one_letter_code
_entity_poly.pdbx_strand_id
1 'polypeptide(L)'
;MTRTRLLRSLLMAASAASMFGIFGLVNAAEPDPKVMKVNLPADLKWTTSASGNSTAVLYGDPSKPGLYIVLTKWSPGHMSRPHMHPNDRFITVISGTWWVGWGEKYDPASTYPVPAGSFVTHYGKQIHYDGAKDVECLLQIVGMGPAESTPAEKK
;
A
#
# COMPACT_ATOMS: atom_id res chain seq x y z
N MET A 1 20.89 -76.50 26.25
CA MET A 1 19.95 -75.81 27.16
C MET A 1 19.78 -74.38 26.65
N THR A 2 18.82 -74.12 25.79
CA THR A 2 18.63 -72.87 25.09
C THR A 2 17.39 -72.18 25.62
N ARG A 3 17.55 -71.02 26.24
CA ARG A 3 16.43 -70.23 26.75
C ARG A 3 16.02 -69.15 25.72
N THR A 4 14.86 -69.37 25.10
CA THR A 4 14.19 -68.47 24.16
C THR A 4 13.55 -67.33 24.97
N ARG A 5 13.93 -66.09 24.75
CA ARG A 5 13.26 -64.88 25.27
C ARG A 5 12.24 -64.38 24.24
N LEU A 6 10.97 -64.40 24.61
CA LEU A 6 9.88 -63.73 23.87
C LEU A 6 9.96 -62.23 24.13
N LEU A 7 10.17 -61.44 23.06
CA LEU A 7 9.93 -60.01 23.08
C LEU A 7 8.42 -59.77 22.82
N ARG A 8 7.76 -59.16 23.81
CA ARG A 8 6.41 -58.65 23.65
C ARG A 8 6.52 -57.21 23.13
N SER A 9 6.12 -56.96 21.87
CA SER A 9 5.97 -55.63 21.28
C SER A 9 4.66 -55.01 21.77
N LEU A 10 4.75 -53.92 22.57
CA LEU A 10 3.64 -53.04 22.89
C LEU A 10 3.40 -52.10 21.71
N LEU A 11 2.29 -52.23 20.99
CA LEU A 11 1.75 -51.24 20.09
C LEU A 11 1.10 -50.13 20.93
N MET A 12 1.68 -48.97 20.98
CA MET A 12 1.01 -47.75 21.43
C MET A 12 0.23 -47.16 20.28
N ALA A 13 -1.11 -47.25 20.33
CA ALA A 13 -2.00 -46.53 19.44
C ALA A 13 -2.09 -45.05 19.91
N ALA A 14 -1.48 -44.14 19.17
CA ALA A 14 -1.65 -42.73 19.40
C ALA A 14 -2.97 -42.26 18.76
N SER A 15 -3.99 -41.98 19.60
CA SER A 15 -5.24 -41.35 19.17
C SER A 15 -4.98 -39.85 18.90
N ALA A 16 -4.90 -39.47 17.62
CA ALA A 16 -4.93 -38.08 17.22
C ALA A 16 -6.36 -37.54 17.33
N ALA A 17 -6.67 -36.83 18.40
CA ALA A 17 -7.91 -36.10 18.53
C ALA A 17 -7.84 -34.88 17.62
N SER A 18 -8.51 -34.96 16.46
CA SER A 18 -8.71 -33.82 15.56
C SER A 18 -9.69 -32.85 16.22
N MET A 19 -9.15 -31.77 16.82
CA MET A 19 -9.95 -30.62 17.22
C MET A 19 -10.41 -29.88 15.93
N PHE A 20 -11.55 -30.26 15.40
CA PHE A 20 -12.29 -29.41 14.47
C PHE A 20 -12.81 -28.21 15.26
N GLY A 21 -12.07 -27.10 15.20
CA GLY A 21 -12.57 -25.81 15.66
C GLY A 21 -13.78 -25.44 14.81
N ILE A 22 -14.97 -25.40 15.44
CA ILE A 22 -16.18 -24.81 14.85
C ILE A 22 -15.88 -23.31 14.74
N PHE A 23 -15.37 -22.86 13.58
CA PHE A 23 -15.41 -21.46 13.21
C PHE A 23 -16.89 -21.08 13.07
N GLY A 24 -17.47 -20.54 14.13
CA GLY A 24 -18.78 -19.93 14.07
C GLY A 24 -18.76 -18.89 12.96
N LEU A 25 -19.63 -19.05 11.95
CA LEU A 25 -19.88 -18.03 10.96
C LEU A 25 -20.33 -16.77 11.71
N VAL A 26 -19.43 -15.81 11.89
CA VAL A 26 -19.79 -14.47 12.34
C VAL A 26 -20.64 -13.90 11.21
N ASN A 27 -21.95 -13.87 11.40
CA ASN A 27 -22.87 -13.24 10.46
C ASN A 27 -22.73 -11.73 10.64
N ALA A 28 -21.69 -11.16 9.99
CA ALA A 28 -21.49 -9.72 9.99
C ALA A 28 -22.65 -9.06 9.24
N ALA A 29 -23.22 -8.00 9.81
CA ALA A 29 -24.28 -7.25 9.13
C ALA A 29 -23.69 -6.60 7.87
N GLU A 30 -24.46 -6.64 6.78
CA GLU A 30 -24.11 -5.88 5.57
C GLU A 30 -24.14 -4.37 5.85
N PRO A 31 -23.18 -3.60 5.31
CA PRO A 31 -23.18 -2.15 5.47
C PRO A 31 -24.42 -1.50 4.88
N ASP A 32 -25.10 -0.63 5.62
CA ASP A 32 -26.19 0.18 5.08
C ASP A 32 -25.60 1.29 4.17
N PRO A 33 -25.86 1.26 2.84
CA PRO A 33 -25.31 2.23 1.90
C PRO A 33 -25.79 3.67 2.11
N LYS A 34 -26.86 3.89 2.92
CA LYS A 34 -27.32 5.21 3.34
C LYS A 34 -26.49 5.79 4.48
N VAL A 35 -25.76 4.95 5.21
CA VAL A 35 -24.97 5.33 6.39
C VAL A 35 -23.47 5.37 6.03
N MET A 36 -22.99 4.40 5.26
CA MET A 36 -21.57 4.30 4.92
C MET A 36 -21.36 3.68 3.54
N LYS A 37 -20.27 4.11 2.88
CA LYS A 37 -19.72 3.45 1.71
C LYS A 37 -18.43 2.74 2.11
N VAL A 38 -18.37 1.44 1.89
CA VAL A 38 -17.17 0.63 2.12
C VAL A 38 -16.50 0.34 0.78
N ASN A 39 -15.19 0.60 0.70
CA ASN A 39 -14.35 0.18 -0.43
C ASN A 39 -13.43 -0.93 0.09
N LEU A 40 -13.74 -2.17 -0.22
CA LEU A 40 -12.87 -3.30 0.15
C LEU A 40 -11.62 -3.33 -0.76
N PRO A 41 -10.48 -3.86 -0.29
CA PRO A 41 -9.27 -3.95 -1.10
C PRO A 41 -9.47 -4.68 -2.44
N ALA A 42 -10.34 -5.70 -2.47
CA ALA A 42 -10.65 -6.46 -3.68
C ALA A 42 -11.47 -5.66 -4.72
N ASP A 43 -12.18 -4.61 -4.31
CA ASP A 43 -13.05 -3.81 -5.17
C ASP A 43 -12.31 -2.63 -5.81
N LEU A 44 -11.09 -2.34 -5.37
CA LEU A 44 -10.32 -1.20 -5.83
C LEU A 44 -9.94 -1.36 -7.32
N LYS A 45 -10.20 -0.33 -8.10
CA LYS A 45 -9.81 -0.26 -9.51
C LYS A 45 -8.49 0.48 -9.63
N TRP A 46 -7.43 -0.25 -9.91
CA TRP A 46 -6.08 0.27 -10.05
C TRP A 46 -5.79 0.67 -11.50
N THR A 47 -5.19 1.85 -11.67
CA THR A 47 -4.66 2.33 -12.95
C THR A 47 -3.17 2.57 -12.80
N THR A 48 -2.35 1.96 -13.66
CA THR A 48 -0.89 2.09 -13.62
C THR A 48 -0.41 3.14 -14.61
N SER A 49 0.44 4.05 -14.15
CA SER A 49 1.08 5.08 -14.96
C SER A 49 2.37 4.58 -15.62
N ALA A 50 2.88 5.34 -16.59
CA ALA A 50 4.16 5.06 -17.24
C ALA A 50 5.37 5.14 -16.28
N SER A 51 5.27 5.88 -15.18
CA SER A 51 6.31 5.97 -14.15
C SER A 51 6.31 4.80 -13.15
N GLY A 52 5.39 3.83 -13.33
CA GLY A 52 5.35 2.60 -12.52
C GLY A 52 4.60 2.71 -11.21
N ASN A 53 3.90 3.82 -10.96
CA ASN A 53 2.95 3.90 -9.86
C ASN A 53 1.56 3.45 -10.29
N SER A 54 0.82 2.82 -9.40
CA SER A 54 -0.58 2.46 -9.58
C SER A 54 -1.46 3.25 -8.61
N THR A 55 -2.56 3.80 -9.09
CA THR A 55 -3.48 4.62 -8.29
C THR A 55 -4.90 4.04 -8.32
N ALA A 56 -5.57 4.05 -7.15
CA ALA A 56 -6.99 3.71 -7.00
C ALA A 56 -7.73 4.86 -6.31
N VAL A 57 -8.85 5.30 -6.88
CA VAL A 57 -9.68 6.38 -6.32
C VAL A 57 -10.57 5.81 -5.23
N LEU A 58 -10.48 6.37 -4.01
CA LEU A 58 -11.35 6.05 -2.88
C LEU A 58 -12.53 7.01 -2.77
N TYR A 59 -12.29 8.30 -3.06
CA TYR A 59 -13.30 9.35 -2.97
C TYR A 59 -13.03 10.46 -3.97
N GLY A 60 -14.08 11.11 -4.45
CA GLY A 60 -13.99 12.25 -5.38
C GLY A 60 -13.52 11.87 -6.78
N ASP A 61 -13.07 12.88 -7.52
CA ASP A 61 -12.51 12.75 -8.85
C ASP A 61 -11.25 13.63 -8.94
N PRO A 62 -10.04 13.02 -8.95
CA PRO A 62 -8.80 13.80 -8.96
C PRO A 62 -8.62 14.66 -10.22
N SER A 63 -9.39 14.45 -11.28
CA SER A 63 -9.33 15.27 -12.50
C SER A 63 -10.18 16.54 -12.44
N LYS A 64 -10.99 16.71 -11.39
CA LYS A 64 -11.94 17.82 -11.23
C LYS A 64 -11.66 18.65 -9.99
N PRO A 65 -12.14 19.90 -9.92
CA PRO A 65 -12.12 20.68 -8.70
C PRO A 65 -12.88 19.97 -7.57
N GLY A 66 -12.33 19.98 -6.33
CA GLY A 66 -12.92 19.40 -5.15
C GLY A 66 -11.99 18.42 -4.45
N LEU A 67 -12.44 17.92 -3.29
CA LEU A 67 -11.70 16.95 -2.49
C LEU A 67 -11.59 15.61 -3.22
N TYR A 68 -10.38 15.05 -3.25
CA TYR A 68 -10.16 13.66 -3.66
C TYR A 68 -9.34 12.91 -2.61
N ILE A 69 -9.53 11.60 -2.57
CA ILE A 69 -8.72 10.65 -1.80
C ILE A 69 -8.35 9.49 -2.70
N VAL A 70 -7.07 9.18 -2.78
CA VAL A 70 -6.56 8.07 -3.57
C VAL A 70 -5.59 7.22 -2.77
N LEU A 71 -5.49 5.94 -3.12
CA LEU A 71 -4.33 5.13 -2.80
C LEU A 71 -3.35 5.16 -3.96
N THR A 72 -2.06 5.22 -3.65
CA THR A 72 -0.99 5.13 -4.63
C THR A 72 0.02 4.09 -4.19
N LYS A 73 0.31 3.13 -5.07
CA LYS A 73 1.39 2.15 -4.91
C LYS A 73 2.55 2.50 -5.81
N TRP A 74 3.76 2.41 -5.27
CA TRP A 74 4.99 2.42 -6.04
C TRP A 74 5.61 1.03 -6.05
N SER A 75 5.80 0.47 -7.23
CA SER A 75 6.54 -0.79 -7.39
C SER A 75 8.02 -0.60 -7.09
N PRO A 76 8.72 -1.65 -6.59
CA PRO A 76 10.15 -1.56 -6.34
C PRO A 76 10.94 -1.08 -7.57
N GLY A 77 11.92 -0.20 -7.35
CA GLY A 77 12.77 0.37 -8.40
C GLY A 77 12.11 1.46 -9.25
N HIS A 78 10.87 1.86 -8.97
CA HIS A 78 10.17 2.90 -9.72
C HIS A 78 10.08 4.20 -8.94
N MET A 79 10.36 5.29 -9.64
CA MET A 79 10.34 6.64 -9.09
C MET A 79 9.91 7.65 -10.16
N SER A 80 9.14 8.67 -9.75
CA SER A 80 8.80 9.78 -10.63
C SER A 80 10.04 10.62 -10.97
N ARG A 81 9.94 11.38 -12.06
CA ARG A 81 10.93 12.42 -12.37
C ARG A 81 10.51 13.73 -11.69
N PRO A 82 11.43 14.71 -11.51
CA PRO A 82 11.11 16.01 -10.94
C PRO A 82 9.86 16.64 -11.55
N HIS A 83 8.89 16.92 -10.70
CA HIS A 83 7.59 17.49 -11.05
C HIS A 83 7.01 18.29 -9.91
N MET A 84 5.92 19.00 -10.15
CA MET A 84 5.15 19.72 -9.14
C MET A 84 3.66 19.55 -9.35
N HIS A 85 2.88 19.80 -8.30
CA HIS A 85 1.41 19.81 -8.33
C HIS A 85 0.89 21.22 -8.02
N PRO A 86 -0.29 21.61 -8.49
CA PRO A 86 -0.83 22.95 -8.26
C PRO A 86 -1.20 23.21 -6.79
N ASN A 87 -1.66 22.18 -6.08
CA ASN A 87 -2.20 22.27 -4.73
C ASN A 87 -1.42 21.40 -3.74
N ASP A 88 -1.56 21.69 -2.44
CA ASP A 88 -1.03 20.84 -1.37
C ASP A 88 -1.66 19.46 -1.40
N ARG A 89 -0.85 18.47 -1.03
CA ARG A 89 -1.28 17.08 -0.84
C ARG A 89 -0.86 16.59 0.53
N PHE A 90 -1.76 15.91 1.20
CA PHE A 90 -1.59 15.31 2.52
C PHE A 90 -1.44 13.81 2.36
N ILE A 91 -0.30 13.28 2.74
CA ILE A 91 0.12 11.92 2.38
C ILE A 91 0.41 11.13 3.65
N THR A 92 -0.23 9.98 3.78
CA THR A 92 0.07 8.99 4.82
C THR A 92 0.75 7.80 4.19
N VAL A 93 1.91 7.40 4.70
CA VAL A 93 2.58 6.16 4.30
C VAL A 93 1.92 4.99 5.04
N ILE A 94 1.21 4.12 4.31
CA ILE A 94 0.48 2.99 4.89
C ILE A 94 1.41 1.79 5.09
N SER A 95 2.25 1.49 4.08
CA SER A 95 3.20 0.38 4.16
C SER A 95 4.46 0.65 3.33
N GLY A 96 5.53 -0.06 3.65
CA GLY A 96 6.83 0.08 3.00
C GLY A 96 7.58 1.34 3.40
N THR A 97 8.52 1.76 2.56
CA THR A 97 9.27 3.02 2.69
C THR A 97 9.11 3.83 1.42
N TRP A 98 8.57 5.02 1.55
CA TRP A 98 8.46 5.98 0.47
C TRP A 98 9.72 6.85 0.42
N TRP A 99 10.34 6.95 -0.74
CA TRP A 99 11.57 7.71 -0.94
C TRP A 99 11.25 9.01 -1.67
N VAL A 100 11.65 10.14 -1.08
CA VAL A 100 11.30 11.49 -1.57
C VAL A 100 12.58 12.30 -1.79
N GLY A 101 12.69 12.89 -2.96
CA GLY A 101 13.69 13.88 -3.30
C GLY A 101 13.04 15.21 -3.70
N TRP A 102 13.83 16.28 -3.75
CA TRP A 102 13.37 17.61 -4.10
C TRP A 102 14.36 18.33 -5.03
N GLY A 103 13.85 19.38 -5.70
CA GLY A 103 14.60 20.16 -6.67
C GLY A 103 14.47 19.64 -8.10
N GLU A 104 15.06 20.38 -9.02
CA GLU A 104 14.93 20.19 -10.47
C GLU A 104 15.84 19.09 -11.02
N LYS A 105 16.89 18.72 -10.29
CA LYS A 105 17.83 17.67 -10.69
C LYS A 105 17.40 16.32 -10.11
N TYR A 106 17.20 15.35 -10.98
CA TYR A 106 16.88 13.99 -10.54
C TYR A 106 18.12 13.30 -9.95
N ASP A 107 18.06 12.95 -8.68
CA ASP A 107 19.09 12.21 -7.97
C ASP A 107 18.46 11.17 -7.03
N PRO A 108 18.14 9.96 -7.51
CA PRO A 108 17.51 8.95 -6.69
C PRO A 108 18.39 8.45 -5.53
N ALA A 109 19.71 8.65 -5.60
CA ALA A 109 20.62 8.29 -4.50
C ALA A 109 20.46 9.23 -3.30
N SER A 110 20.11 10.49 -3.56
CA SER A 110 19.98 11.57 -2.54
C SER A 110 18.54 11.74 -2.06
N THR A 111 17.73 10.66 -1.99
CA THR A 111 16.34 10.73 -1.52
C THR A 111 16.23 10.41 -0.03
N TYR A 112 15.27 11.06 0.63
CA TYR A 112 14.95 10.86 2.05
C TYR A 112 13.95 9.72 2.25
N PRO A 113 14.21 8.75 3.16
CA PRO A 113 13.31 7.66 3.45
C PRO A 113 12.19 8.10 4.40
N VAL A 114 10.95 7.82 4.01
CA VAL A 114 9.74 8.08 4.81
C VAL A 114 9.08 6.74 5.11
N PRO A 115 9.19 6.21 6.34
CA PRO A 115 8.67 4.89 6.70
C PRO A 115 7.15 4.88 6.89
N ALA A 116 6.55 3.68 6.89
CA ALA A 116 5.16 3.47 7.22
C ALA A 116 4.77 4.13 8.56
N GLY A 117 3.54 4.69 8.63
CA GLY A 117 3.04 5.48 9.75
C GLY A 117 3.38 6.97 9.68
N SER A 118 4.23 7.40 8.75
CA SER A 118 4.57 8.80 8.57
C SER A 118 3.43 9.57 7.90
N PHE A 119 3.34 10.86 8.23
CA PHE A 119 2.50 11.85 7.56
C PHE A 119 3.39 12.93 6.94
N VAL A 120 3.10 13.29 5.67
CA VAL A 120 3.86 14.28 4.91
C VAL A 120 2.91 15.26 4.23
N THR A 121 3.23 16.53 4.27
CA THR A 121 2.61 17.56 3.43
C THR A 121 3.52 17.86 2.24
N HIS A 122 3.09 17.54 1.03
CA HIS A 122 3.68 18.07 -0.19
C HIS A 122 3.03 19.41 -0.50
N TYR A 123 3.79 20.47 -0.36
CA TYR A 123 3.31 21.81 -0.68
C TYR A 123 3.13 21.99 -2.18
N GLY A 124 2.05 22.63 -2.56
CA GLY A 124 1.77 22.97 -3.94
C GLY A 124 2.88 23.78 -4.57
N LYS A 125 3.12 23.57 -5.87
CA LYS A 125 4.13 24.25 -6.69
C LYS A 125 5.59 24.01 -6.26
N GLN A 126 5.85 23.11 -5.28
CA GLN A 126 7.20 22.73 -4.91
C GLN A 126 7.64 21.51 -5.72
N ILE A 127 8.87 21.58 -6.25
CA ILE A 127 9.43 20.54 -7.11
C ILE A 127 9.93 19.39 -6.25
N HIS A 128 9.45 18.18 -6.57
CA HIS A 128 9.85 16.94 -5.91
C HIS A 128 9.84 15.78 -6.91
N TYR A 129 10.42 14.65 -6.47
CA TYR A 129 10.33 13.36 -7.12
C TYR A 129 10.28 12.28 -6.03
N ASP A 130 9.59 11.19 -6.29
CA ASP A 130 9.28 10.22 -5.25
C ASP A 130 9.02 8.84 -5.82
N GLY A 131 9.14 7.82 -4.97
CA GLY A 131 8.90 6.44 -5.39
C GLY A 131 9.31 5.41 -4.37
N ALA A 132 9.61 4.21 -4.85
CA ALA A 132 10.10 3.08 -4.06
C ALA A 132 11.45 2.58 -4.57
N LYS A 133 12.36 2.19 -3.65
CA LYS A 133 13.63 1.55 -3.99
C LYS A 133 13.47 0.02 -3.98
N ASP A 134 13.69 -0.59 -2.86
CA ASP A 134 13.83 -2.05 -2.77
C ASP A 134 12.49 -2.79 -2.53
N VAL A 135 11.53 -2.11 -1.90
CA VAL A 135 10.22 -2.68 -1.55
C VAL A 135 9.09 -1.78 -2.01
N GLU A 136 7.95 -2.39 -2.35
CA GLU A 136 6.73 -1.65 -2.65
C GLU A 136 6.35 -0.75 -1.48
N CYS A 137 5.89 0.48 -1.77
CA CYS A 137 5.23 1.30 -0.77
C CYS A 137 3.80 1.65 -1.18
N LEU A 138 2.93 1.75 -0.18
CA LEU A 138 1.52 2.14 -0.31
C LEU A 138 1.28 3.44 0.43
N LEU A 139 0.69 4.39 -0.26
CA LEU A 139 0.38 5.72 0.23
C LEU A 139 -1.13 5.97 0.16
N GLN A 140 -1.67 6.72 1.14
CA GLN A 140 -2.94 7.42 0.97
C GLN A 140 -2.64 8.90 0.71
N ILE A 141 -3.21 9.46 -0.34
CA ILE A 141 -3.08 10.86 -0.70
C ILE A 141 -4.44 11.53 -0.64
N VAL A 142 -4.52 12.63 0.10
CA VAL A 142 -5.68 13.53 0.17
C VAL A 142 -5.29 14.86 -0.44
N GLY A 143 -6.12 15.41 -1.30
CA GLY A 143 -5.83 16.71 -1.94
C GLY A 143 -7.08 17.38 -2.51
N MET A 144 -6.88 18.59 -2.98
CA MET A 144 -7.88 19.32 -3.77
C MET A 144 -7.51 19.22 -5.25
N GLY A 145 -8.44 18.74 -6.05
CA GLY A 145 -8.26 18.66 -7.50
C GLY A 145 -8.43 20.00 -8.24
N PRO A 146 -7.99 20.05 -9.50
CA PRO A 146 -7.43 18.94 -10.27
C PRO A 146 -6.01 18.54 -9.81
N ALA A 147 -5.76 17.24 -9.77
CA ALA A 147 -4.48 16.65 -9.37
C ALA A 147 -3.52 16.57 -10.58
N GLU A 148 -3.21 17.71 -11.16
CA GLU A 148 -2.29 17.82 -12.28
C GLU A 148 -0.84 17.61 -11.83
N SER A 149 0.01 17.15 -12.75
CA SER A 149 1.45 17.03 -12.55
C SER A 149 2.16 17.77 -13.68
N THR A 150 2.98 18.75 -13.31
CA THR A 150 3.78 19.53 -14.26
C THR A 150 5.23 19.08 -14.18
N PRO A 151 5.84 18.55 -15.26
CA PRO A 151 7.26 18.23 -15.28
C PRO A 151 8.12 19.46 -15.00
N ALA A 152 9.18 19.27 -14.21
CA ALA A 152 10.07 20.35 -13.77
C ALA A 152 11.55 19.97 -13.78
N GLU A 153 11.90 18.85 -14.42
CA GLU A 153 13.28 18.39 -14.49
C GLU A 153 14.12 19.30 -15.41
N LYS A 154 15.25 19.78 -14.88
CA LYS A 154 16.32 20.39 -15.69
C LYS A 154 17.32 19.33 -16.12
N LYS A 155 17.64 19.34 -17.42
CA LYS A 155 18.68 18.50 -18.02
C LYS A 155 20.08 19.04 -17.69
#